data_c2b56b79fd34bbec6301ba06c2f433e2
#
_entry.id   c2b56b79fd34bbec6301ba06c2f433e2
#
_cell.length_a   1.000
_cell.length_b   1.000
_cell.length_c   1.000
_cell.angle_alpha   90.00
_cell.angle_beta   90.00
_cell.angle_gamma   90.00
#
_symmetry.space_group_name_H-M   'P 1'
#
loop_
_entity.id
_entity.type
_entity.pdbx_description
1 polymer ?
#
loop_
_entity_poly.entity_id
_entity_poly.type
_entity_poly.pdbx_seq_one_letter_code
_entity_poly.pdbx_strand_id
1 'polypeptide(L)'
;MKKISIMVPCYNEEENVIPLSKALIEMFAKDLPQYDYDITFIDNDSTDTTRVKLRKLCEGNKKIKAIFNAKNFGQFNSPYYGIINTDGDCTIPVCADFQDPIDVIPRLVAEWEKGYKIVCAVKSSSKESKIMYFLRTCYYKL
;
A
#
# COMPACT_ATOMS: atom_id res chain seq x y z
N MET A 1 -10.69 1.96 -19.92
CA MET A 1 -10.11 0.89 -19.07
C MET A 1 -10.08 1.44 -17.65
N LYS A 2 -10.60 0.71 -16.66
CA LYS A 2 -10.56 1.17 -15.27
C LYS A 2 -9.12 1.19 -14.76
N LYS A 3 -8.81 2.12 -13.86
CA LYS A 3 -7.48 2.33 -13.30
C LYS A 3 -7.47 2.03 -11.80
N ILE A 4 -6.46 1.31 -11.35
CA ILE A 4 -6.24 1.00 -9.93
C ILE A 4 -5.00 1.76 -9.47
N SER A 5 -5.14 2.56 -8.41
CA SER A 5 -4.01 3.20 -7.75
C SER A 5 -3.59 2.40 -6.51
N ILE A 6 -2.33 2.03 -6.43
CA ILE A 6 -1.72 1.52 -5.21
C ILE A 6 -1.07 2.69 -4.48
N MET A 7 -1.44 2.91 -3.23
CA MET A 7 -0.82 3.93 -2.38
C MET A 7 0.05 3.27 -1.32
N VAL A 8 1.33 3.65 -1.27
CA VAL A 8 2.33 3.04 -0.39
C VAL A 8 2.92 4.10 0.54
N PRO A 9 2.56 4.12 1.83
CA PRO A 9 3.21 4.99 2.79
C PRO A 9 4.61 4.47 3.13
N CYS A 10 5.59 5.37 3.19
CA CYS A 10 6.99 5.05 3.47
C CYS A 10 7.58 5.96 4.55
N TYR A 11 8.35 5.37 5.43
CA TYR A 11 9.25 6.08 6.34
C TYR A 11 10.44 5.18 6.69
N ASN A 12 11.63 5.48 6.13
CA ASN A 12 12.83 4.66 6.26
C ASN A 12 12.63 3.20 5.76
N GLU A 13 12.21 3.08 4.50
CA GLU A 13 11.88 1.83 3.83
C GLU A 13 12.86 1.52 2.68
N GLU A 14 14.12 1.89 2.83
CA GLU A 14 15.12 1.76 1.77
C GLU A 14 15.31 0.33 1.27
N GLU A 15 15.12 -0.68 2.11
CA GLU A 15 15.25 -2.08 1.72
C GLU A 15 14.03 -2.59 0.95
N ASN A 16 12.86 -1.98 1.17
CA ASN A 16 11.57 -2.51 0.73
C ASN A 16 11.02 -1.86 -0.55
N VAL A 17 11.28 -0.57 -0.81
CA VAL A 17 10.62 0.16 -1.91
C VAL A 17 10.90 -0.43 -3.29
N ILE A 18 12.10 -0.95 -3.55
CA ILE A 18 12.44 -1.56 -4.83
C ILE A 18 11.82 -2.96 -4.98
N PRO A 19 11.98 -3.91 -4.03
CA PRO A 19 11.33 -5.21 -4.09
C PRO A 19 9.81 -5.11 -4.20
N LEU A 20 9.18 -4.23 -3.41
CA LEU A 20 7.74 -4.04 -3.43
C LEU A 20 7.25 -3.53 -4.78
N SER A 21 7.94 -2.52 -5.37
CA SER A 21 7.60 -2.02 -6.71
C SER A 21 7.60 -3.13 -7.75
N LYS A 22 8.63 -3.99 -7.75
CA LYS A 22 8.74 -5.13 -8.67
C LYS A 22 7.59 -6.10 -8.48
N ALA A 23 7.33 -6.51 -7.24
CA ALA A 23 6.28 -7.45 -6.91
C ALA A 23 4.88 -6.95 -7.32
N LEU A 24 4.59 -5.66 -7.11
CA LEU A 24 3.34 -5.04 -7.54
C LEU A 24 3.21 -5.02 -9.07
N ILE A 25 4.27 -4.65 -9.79
CA ILE A 25 4.27 -4.65 -11.26
C ILE A 25 4.02 -6.07 -11.81
N GLU A 26 4.69 -7.08 -11.25
CA GLU A 26 4.53 -8.47 -11.63
C GLU A 26 3.11 -8.97 -11.35
N MET A 27 2.54 -8.62 -10.20
CA MET A 27 1.15 -8.95 -9.84
C MET A 27 0.16 -8.35 -10.85
N PHE A 28 0.30 -7.06 -11.21
CA PHE A 28 -0.57 -6.45 -12.22
C PHE A 28 -0.44 -7.13 -13.58
N ALA A 29 0.77 -7.42 -14.02
CA ALA A 29 1.00 -8.08 -15.31
C ALA A 29 0.39 -9.49 -15.36
N LYS A 30 0.43 -10.22 -14.25
CA LYS A 30 -0.04 -11.60 -14.16
C LYS A 30 -1.53 -11.71 -13.86
N ASP A 31 -2.00 -11.00 -12.83
CA ASP A 31 -3.30 -11.26 -12.21
C ASP A 31 -4.36 -10.20 -12.55
N LEU A 32 -3.95 -9.00 -12.99
CA LEU A 32 -4.84 -7.88 -13.30
C LEU A 32 -4.51 -7.18 -14.64
N PRO A 33 -4.21 -7.92 -15.75
CA PRO A 33 -3.75 -7.32 -17.01
C PRO A 33 -4.81 -6.46 -17.70
N GLN A 34 -6.08 -6.58 -17.31
CA GLN A 34 -7.22 -5.84 -17.87
C GLN A 34 -7.39 -4.43 -17.27
N TYR A 35 -6.59 -4.07 -16.25
CA TYR A 35 -6.64 -2.76 -15.62
C TYR A 35 -5.41 -1.92 -15.99
N ASP A 36 -5.61 -0.60 -16.09
CA ASP A 36 -4.49 0.32 -15.94
C ASP A 36 -4.16 0.50 -14.46
N TYR A 37 -2.93 0.89 -14.15
CA TYR A 37 -2.52 1.08 -12.76
C TYR A 37 -1.45 2.16 -12.61
N ASP A 38 -1.36 2.71 -11.40
CA ASP A 38 -0.18 3.41 -10.92
C ASP A 38 0.14 3.01 -9.47
N ILE A 39 1.39 3.28 -9.09
CA ILE A 39 1.91 3.05 -7.74
C ILE A 39 2.40 4.40 -7.22
N THR A 40 1.72 4.94 -6.22
CA THR A 40 2.07 6.22 -5.60
C THR A 40 2.66 5.97 -4.22
N PHE A 41 3.96 6.21 -4.09
CA PHE A 41 4.64 6.22 -2.80
C PHE A 41 4.46 7.58 -2.12
N ILE A 42 4.17 7.59 -0.82
CA ILE A 42 4.22 8.82 -0.02
C ILE A 42 5.30 8.70 1.05
N ASP A 43 6.39 9.41 0.83
CA ASP A 43 7.53 9.45 1.75
C ASP A 43 7.29 10.47 2.85
N ASN A 44 7.25 9.99 4.08
CA ASN A 44 6.94 10.81 5.25
C ASN A 44 8.20 11.39 5.92
N ASP A 45 9.10 11.98 5.10
CA ASP A 45 10.35 12.58 5.51
C ASP A 45 11.40 11.55 5.98
N SER A 46 11.65 10.53 5.14
CA SER A 46 12.69 9.53 5.39
C SER A 46 14.08 10.15 5.46
N THR A 47 14.88 9.63 6.38
CA THR A 47 16.26 10.06 6.65
C THR A 47 17.33 9.13 6.07
N ASP A 48 16.91 7.97 5.57
CA ASP A 48 17.74 6.97 4.87
C ASP A 48 17.78 7.20 3.35
N THR A 49 18.15 6.19 2.57
CA THR A 49 18.21 6.29 1.10
C THR A 49 16.87 6.07 0.41
N THR A 50 15.74 5.92 1.13
CA THR A 50 14.39 5.74 0.57
C THR A 50 14.07 6.76 -0.51
N ARG A 51 14.27 8.05 -0.24
CA ARG A 51 13.98 9.15 -1.18
C ARG A 51 14.79 9.06 -2.48
N VAL A 52 16.05 8.67 -2.37
CA VAL A 52 16.94 8.50 -3.52
C VAL A 52 16.45 7.34 -4.41
N LYS A 53 16.09 6.22 -3.78
CA LYS A 53 15.56 5.03 -4.49
C LYS A 53 14.23 5.31 -5.16
N LEU A 54 13.31 6.02 -4.48
CA LEU A 54 12.01 6.41 -5.05
C LEU A 54 12.18 7.32 -6.28
N ARG A 55 13.09 8.31 -6.25
CA ARG A 55 13.37 9.16 -7.42
C ARG A 55 13.81 8.32 -8.62
N LYS A 56 14.74 7.38 -8.42
CA LYS A 56 15.20 6.47 -9.49
C LYS A 56 14.08 5.58 -10.03
N LEU A 57 13.20 5.09 -9.17
CA LEU A 57 12.03 4.30 -9.59
C LEU A 57 11.08 5.14 -10.47
N CYS A 58 10.81 6.39 -10.09
CA CYS A 58 9.97 7.30 -10.88
C CYS A 58 10.59 7.67 -12.23
N GLU A 59 11.93 7.86 -12.29
CA GLU A 59 12.64 8.11 -13.54
C GLU A 59 12.57 6.92 -14.50
N GLY A 60 12.65 5.70 -13.95
CA GLY A 60 12.64 4.46 -14.72
C GLY A 60 11.27 3.95 -15.14
N ASN A 61 10.18 4.38 -14.47
CA ASN A 61 8.84 3.89 -14.76
C ASN A 61 7.78 4.97 -14.51
N LYS A 62 7.11 5.42 -15.58
CA LYS A 62 6.06 6.45 -15.52
C LYS A 62 4.81 6.07 -14.73
N LYS A 63 4.60 4.78 -14.43
CA LYS A 63 3.51 4.30 -13.58
C LYS A 63 3.84 4.39 -12.09
N ILE A 64 5.09 4.71 -11.73
CA ILE A 64 5.51 4.95 -10.35
C ILE A 64 5.58 6.45 -10.10
N LYS A 65 4.91 6.88 -9.05
CA LYS A 65 4.86 8.27 -8.59
C LYS A 65 5.37 8.34 -7.15
N ALA A 66 5.89 9.48 -6.75
CA ALA A 66 6.30 9.71 -5.37
C ALA A 66 5.90 11.11 -4.90
N ILE A 67 5.32 11.17 -3.71
CA ILE A 67 5.06 12.39 -2.95
C ILE A 67 6.10 12.44 -1.83
N PHE A 68 6.81 13.55 -1.71
CA PHE A 68 7.82 13.75 -0.67
C PHE A 68 7.34 14.79 0.32
N ASN A 69 7.00 14.37 1.51
CA ASN A 69 6.61 15.28 2.58
C ASN A 69 7.81 16.15 3.02
N ALA A 70 7.54 17.41 3.36
CA ALA A 70 8.55 18.36 3.85
C ALA A 70 8.95 18.09 5.30
N LYS A 71 8.15 17.32 6.06
CA LYS A 71 8.41 16.85 7.42
C LYS A 71 7.59 15.59 7.69
N ASN A 72 7.89 14.89 8.77
CA ASN A 72 7.07 13.77 9.22
C ASN A 72 5.73 14.27 9.79
N PHE A 73 4.62 13.93 9.12
CA PHE A 73 3.25 14.26 9.52
C PHE A 73 2.55 13.16 10.32
N GLY A 74 3.28 12.11 10.69
CA GLY A 74 2.75 10.96 11.43
C GLY A 74 2.09 9.90 10.55
N GLN A 75 1.73 8.81 11.22
CA GLN A 75 1.26 7.58 10.56
C GLN A 75 -0.18 7.65 10.00
N PHE A 76 -0.94 8.68 10.32
CA PHE A 76 -2.31 8.84 9.83
C PHE A 76 -2.44 9.92 8.76
N ASN A 77 -1.87 11.11 9.00
CA ASN A 77 -2.02 12.23 8.08
C ASN A 77 -1.30 12.01 6.75
N SER A 78 -0.08 11.45 6.79
CA SER A 78 0.69 11.19 5.59
C SER A 78 -0.01 10.18 4.65
N PRO A 79 -0.44 8.98 5.11
CA PRO A 79 -1.19 8.05 4.26
C PRO A 79 -2.52 8.62 3.75
N TYR A 80 -3.25 9.36 4.60
CA TYR A 80 -4.49 10.00 4.18
C TYR A 80 -4.25 10.97 3.01
N TYR A 81 -3.22 11.82 3.13
CA TYR A 81 -2.83 12.70 2.03
C TYR A 81 -2.44 11.91 0.77
N GLY A 82 -1.74 10.79 0.93
CA GLY A 82 -1.42 9.89 -0.19
C GLY A 82 -2.68 9.38 -0.90
N ILE A 83 -3.68 8.89 -0.15
CA ILE A 83 -4.93 8.38 -0.71
C ILE A 83 -5.68 9.44 -1.51
N ILE A 84 -5.87 10.65 -0.97
CA ILE A 84 -6.63 11.71 -1.66
C ILE A 84 -5.92 12.30 -2.88
N ASN A 85 -4.62 12.01 -3.05
CA ASN A 85 -3.84 12.43 -4.22
C ASN A 85 -3.65 11.31 -5.25
N THR A 86 -4.33 10.18 -5.12
CA THR A 86 -4.45 9.19 -6.19
C THR A 86 -5.60 9.52 -7.12
N ASP A 87 -5.52 9.06 -8.36
CA ASP A 87 -6.49 9.35 -9.42
C ASP A 87 -7.11 8.09 -10.07
N GLY A 88 -6.98 6.93 -9.42
CA GLY A 88 -7.60 5.68 -9.84
C GLY A 88 -9.09 5.61 -9.55
N ASP A 89 -9.81 4.76 -10.30
CA ASP A 89 -11.21 4.40 -10.02
C ASP A 89 -11.34 3.64 -8.69
N CYS A 90 -10.23 3.01 -8.25
CA CYS A 90 -10.07 2.33 -6.97
C CYS A 90 -8.67 2.63 -6.42
N THR A 91 -8.58 2.90 -5.11
CA THR A 91 -7.29 3.09 -4.41
C THR A 91 -7.10 2.04 -3.34
N ILE A 92 -5.96 1.36 -3.36
CA ILE A 92 -5.61 0.30 -2.41
C ILE A 92 -4.34 0.73 -1.65
N PRO A 93 -4.43 1.04 -0.35
CA PRO A 93 -3.25 1.24 0.48
C PRO A 93 -2.55 -0.10 0.75
N VAL A 94 -1.23 -0.11 0.65
CA VAL A 94 -0.37 -1.28 0.87
C VAL A 94 0.82 -0.87 1.72
N CYS A 95 1.11 -1.59 2.79
CA CYS A 95 2.29 -1.32 3.62
C CYS A 95 3.59 -1.64 2.89
N ALA A 96 4.63 -0.81 3.08
CA ALA A 96 5.90 -0.97 2.38
C ALA A 96 6.68 -2.21 2.82
N ASP A 97 6.48 -2.68 4.05
CA ASP A 97 7.22 -3.76 4.73
C ASP A 97 6.70 -5.18 4.45
N PHE A 98 5.87 -5.37 3.44
CA PHE A 98 5.24 -6.65 3.08
C PHE A 98 4.37 -7.28 4.17
N GLN A 99 3.91 -6.52 5.17
CA GLN A 99 2.94 -7.03 6.15
C GLN A 99 1.57 -7.34 5.50
N ASP A 100 1.26 -6.66 4.40
CA ASP A 100 0.06 -6.91 3.61
C ASP A 100 0.41 -7.84 2.44
N PRO A 101 -0.20 -9.04 2.35
CA PRO A 101 0.06 -9.97 1.26
C PRO A 101 -0.42 -9.40 -0.08
N ILE A 102 0.49 -9.29 -1.06
CA ILE A 102 0.17 -8.73 -2.39
C ILE A 102 -0.85 -9.59 -3.15
N ASP A 103 -0.85 -10.89 -2.95
CA ASP A 103 -1.80 -11.83 -3.56
C ASP A 103 -3.25 -11.65 -3.11
N VAL A 104 -3.51 -10.85 -2.09
CA VAL A 104 -4.87 -10.45 -1.68
C VAL A 104 -5.44 -9.36 -2.59
N ILE A 105 -4.61 -8.54 -3.22
CA ILE A 105 -5.06 -7.40 -4.05
C ILE A 105 -6.05 -7.81 -5.15
N PRO A 106 -5.82 -8.87 -5.95
CA PRO A 106 -6.79 -9.29 -6.96
C PRO A 106 -8.16 -9.65 -6.38
N ARG A 107 -8.20 -10.20 -5.16
CA ARG A 107 -9.45 -10.52 -4.47
C ARG A 107 -10.19 -9.27 -4.00
N LEU A 108 -9.47 -8.25 -3.51
CA LEU A 108 -10.08 -6.96 -3.15
C LEU A 108 -10.68 -6.28 -4.38
N VAL A 109 -9.97 -6.32 -5.51
CA VAL A 109 -10.46 -5.79 -6.80
C VAL A 109 -11.71 -6.53 -7.27
N ALA A 110 -11.76 -7.85 -7.12
CA ALA A 110 -12.92 -8.65 -7.50
C ALA A 110 -14.16 -8.31 -6.66
N GLU A 111 -14.01 -8.01 -5.38
CA GLU A 111 -15.12 -7.54 -4.54
C GLU A 111 -15.54 -6.11 -4.89
N TRP A 112 -14.58 -5.21 -5.17
CA TRP A 112 -14.89 -3.88 -5.65
C TRP A 112 -15.69 -3.89 -6.96
N GLU A 113 -15.37 -4.78 -7.91
CA GLU A 113 -16.11 -4.94 -9.16
C GLU A 113 -17.58 -5.37 -8.96
N LYS A 114 -17.91 -6.00 -7.84
CA LYS A 114 -19.30 -6.30 -7.46
C LYS A 114 -20.08 -5.07 -7.01
N GLY A 115 -19.43 -3.89 -6.95
CA GLY A 115 -20.06 -2.61 -6.60
C GLY A 115 -19.82 -2.15 -5.15
N TYR A 116 -19.06 -2.89 -4.36
CA TYR A 116 -18.70 -2.46 -3.01
C TYR A 116 -17.80 -1.23 -3.05
N LYS A 117 -18.15 -0.18 -2.31
CA LYS A 117 -17.39 1.08 -2.26
C LYS A 117 -16.18 1.01 -1.33
N ILE A 118 -16.25 0.18 -0.31
CA ILE A 118 -15.16 -0.07 0.65
C ILE A 118 -15.04 -1.58 0.80
N VAL A 119 -13.84 -2.09 0.58
CA VAL A 119 -13.50 -3.52 0.73
C VAL A 119 -12.34 -3.64 1.70
N CYS A 120 -12.52 -4.40 2.76
CA CYS A 120 -11.51 -4.60 3.79
C CYS A 120 -11.11 -6.06 3.90
N ALA A 121 -9.81 -6.33 3.86
CA ALA A 121 -9.28 -7.64 4.22
C ALA A 121 -9.24 -7.79 5.75
N VAL A 122 -9.83 -8.85 6.27
CA VAL A 122 -9.81 -9.17 7.70
C VAL A 122 -8.90 -10.36 7.94
N LYS A 123 -7.87 -10.18 8.78
CA LYS A 123 -7.00 -11.30 9.19
C LYS A 123 -7.80 -12.30 10.02
N SER A 124 -7.98 -13.51 9.51
CA SER A 124 -8.71 -14.59 10.19
C SER A 124 -7.94 -15.23 11.35
N SER A 125 -6.62 -15.09 11.35
CA SER A 125 -5.75 -15.59 12.43
C SER A 125 -4.51 -14.73 12.58
N SER A 126 -4.02 -14.59 13.80
CA SER A 126 -2.71 -14.00 14.08
C SER A 126 -1.83 -15.06 14.75
N LYS A 127 -0.52 -15.03 14.51
CA LYS A 127 0.47 -15.89 15.17
C LYS A 127 0.74 -15.46 16.64
N GLU A 128 -0.18 -14.76 17.26
CA GLU A 128 -0.05 -14.31 18.65
C GLU A 128 -0.17 -15.49 19.60
N SER A 129 0.49 -15.38 20.76
CA SER A 129 0.26 -16.31 21.86
C SER A 129 -1.20 -16.23 22.32
N LYS A 130 -1.77 -17.36 22.78
CA LYS A 130 -3.17 -17.42 23.25
C LYS A 130 -3.45 -16.39 24.36
N ILE A 131 -2.46 -16.08 25.18
CA ILE A 131 -2.56 -15.09 26.28
C ILE A 131 -2.71 -13.67 25.69
N MET A 132 -1.89 -13.29 24.72
CA MET A 132 -1.97 -11.98 24.06
C MET A 132 -3.27 -11.81 23.29
N TYR A 133 -3.72 -12.86 22.60
CA TYR A 133 -5.03 -12.88 21.93
C TYR A 133 -6.17 -12.63 22.93
N PHE A 134 -6.16 -13.29 24.07
CA PHE A 134 -7.16 -13.11 25.13
C PHE A 134 -7.15 -11.68 25.69
N LEU A 135 -5.98 -11.14 26.05
CA LEU A 135 -5.83 -9.78 26.57
C LEU A 135 -6.31 -8.73 25.57
N ARG A 136 -5.95 -8.88 24.29
CA ARG A 136 -6.41 -8.00 23.22
C ARG A 136 -7.93 -8.07 23.05
N THR A 137 -8.50 -9.28 23.07
CA THR A 137 -9.96 -9.48 22.94
C THR A 137 -10.72 -8.85 24.10
N CYS A 138 -10.17 -8.92 25.32
CA CYS A 138 -10.74 -8.23 26.47
C CYS A 138 -10.68 -6.70 26.31
N TYR A 139 -9.54 -6.17 25.84
CA TYR A 139 -9.37 -4.74 25.63
C TYR A 139 -10.35 -4.17 24.60
N TYR A 140 -10.62 -4.87 23.48
CA TYR A 140 -11.56 -4.39 22.46
C TYR A 140 -13.04 -4.66 22.76
N LYS A 141 -13.35 -5.38 23.85
CA LYS A 141 -14.74 -5.59 24.33
C LYS A 141 -15.15 -4.63 25.45
N LEU A 142 -14.21 -3.80 25.95
CA LEU A 142 -14.47 -2.71 26.89
C LEU A 142 -14.84 -1.46 26.09
#